data_8be2dbde656e0ee850baa6bde5b98397
#
_entry.id   8be2dbde656e0ee850baa6bde5b98397
#
_cell.length_a   1.000
_cell.length_b   1.000
_cell.length_c   1.000
_cell.angle_alpha   90.00
_cell.angle_beta   90.00
_cell.angle_gamma   90.00
#
_symmetry.space_group_name_H-M   'P 1'
#
loop_
_entity.id
_entity.type
_entity.pdbx_description
1 polymer ?
#
loop_
_entity_poly.entity_id
_entity_poly.type
_entity_poly.pdbx_seq_one_letter_code
_entity_poly.pdbx_strand_id
1 'polypeptide(L)'
;YGIVQKDNIPCVMFDNLKDGGSNERNKARFYGDITFLATSMCSSEGENIALNMGNFEKMIGSMFRNNPNDNEYWIFADAVDSGFSIDNVVELKDELFKLILDIHKDKEVYIVITANTYEMARGEQCFDVINGKYVSIKSYEKYRSVILKSRDKKDARYKK
;
A
#
# COMPACT_ATOMS: atom_id res chain seq x y z
N TYR A 1 -5.72 -9.26 5.88
CA TYR A 1 -6.96 -8.52 5.64
C TYR A 1 -8.18 -9.34 6.05
N GLY A 2 -8.45 -10.50 5.42
CA GLY A 2 -9.65 -11.29 5.69
C GLY A 2 -9.82 -11.78 7.15
N ILE A 3 -8.76 -11.93 7.93
CA ILE A 3 -8.83 -12.24 9.38
C ILE A 3 -9.34 -11.01 10.13
N VAL A 4 -8.73 -9.84 9.90
CA VAL A 4 -9.11 -8.58 10.53
C VAL A 4 -10.58 -8.22 10.26
N GLN A 5 -11.06 -8.46 9.03
CA GLN A 5 -12.48 -8.29 8.70
C GLN A 5 -13.43 -9.21 9.46
N LYS A 6 -13.04 -10.46 9.70
CA LYS A 6 -13.86 -11.42 10.47
C LYS A 6 -14.02 -11.01 11.92
N ASP A 7 -13.04 -10.32 12.47
CA ASP A 7 -13.05 -9.83 13.85
C ASP A 7 -13.76 -8.46 13.96
N ASN A 8 -14.36 -7.97 12.87
CA ASN A 8 -15.03 -6.66 12.76
C ASN A 8 -14.15 -5.46 13.12
N ILE A 9 -12.85 -5.58 12.99
CA ILE A 9 -11.90 -4.47 13.21
C ILE A 9 -11.93 -3.56 11.98
N PRO A 10 -12.07 -2.24 12.14
CA PRO A 10 -12.03 -1.30 11.02
C PRO A 10 -10.76 -1.45 10.18
N CYS A 11 -10.95 -1.73 8.90
CA CYS A 11 -9.81 -1.91 8.00
C CYS A 11 -10.13 -1.47 6.57
N VAL A 12 -9.08 -1.01 5.87
CA VAL A 12 -9.12 -0.71 4.44
C VAL A 12 -8.01 -1.46 3.73
N MET A 13 -8.23 -1.74 2.45
CA MET A 13 -7.22 -2.37 1.60
C MET A 13 -7.15 -1.66 0.26
N PHE A 14 -5.96 -1.26 -0.10
CA PHE A 14 -5.57 -0.85 -1.45
C PHE A 14 -4.82 -2.00 -2.12
N ASP A 15 -5.28 -2.43 -3.29
CA ASP A 15 -4.65 -3.47 -4.11
C ASP A 15 -4.35 -2.84 -5.47
N ASN A 16 -3.08 -2.55 -5.74
CA ASN A 16 -2.69 -1.84 -6.95
C ASN A 16 -3.11 -2.56 -8.25
N LEU A 17 -3.25 -3.88 -8.24
CA LEU A 17 -3.74 -4.64 -9.39
C LEU A 17 -5.24 -4.47 -9.61
N LYS A 18 -6.03 -4.30 -8.54
CA LYS A 18 -7.49 -4.18 -8.61
C LYS A 18 -7.95 -2.72 -8.63
N ASP A 19 -7.30 -1.89 -7.84
CA ASP A 19 -7.69 -0.51 -7.59
C ASP A 19 -6.88 0.49 -8.42
N GLY A 20 -5.87 0.00 -9.15
CA GLY A 20 -5.01 0.80 -10.02
C GLY A 20 -5.39 0.78 -11.49
N GLY A 21 -5.11 1.88 -12.17
CA GLY A 21 -5.07 1.97 -13.62
C GLY A 21 -6.34 1.58 -14.38
N SER A 22 -6.28 0.53 -15.19
CA SER A 22 -7.37 0.13 -16.09
C SER A 22 -8.62 -0.37 -15.36
N ASN A 23 -8.49 -0.96 -14.18
CA ASN A 23 -9.63 -1.47 -13.42
C ASN A 23 -10.49 -0.35 -12.85
N GLU A 24 -9.89 0.71 -12.32
CA GLU A 24 -10.63 1.88 -11.85
C GLU A 24 -11.33 2.59 -13.01
N ARG A 25 -10.72 2.67 -14.19
CA ARG A 25 -11.39 3.19 -15.41
C ARG A 25 -12.59 2.33 -15.81
N ASN A 26 -12.50 1.01 -15.70
CA ASN A 26 -13.61 0.11 -16.00
C ASN A 26 -14.74 0.26 -14.97
N LYS A 27 -14.42 0.37 -13.68
CA LYS A 27 -15.39 0.67 -12.62
C LYS A 27 -16.08 2.02 -12.87
N ALA A 28 -15.30 3.06 -13.15
CA ALA A 28 -15.83 4.40 -13.45
C ALA A 28 -16.78 4.41 -14.68
N ARG A 29 -16.45 3.63 -15.73
CA ARG A 29 -17.37 3.42 -16.87
C ARG A 29 -18.68 2.77 -16.43
N PHE A 30 -18.60 1.74 -15.62
CA PHE A 30 -19.77 1.02 -15.16
C PHE A 30 -20.69 1.87 -14.28
N TYR A 31 -20.10 2.70 -13.41
CA TYR A 31 -20.84 3.59 -12.51
C TYR A 31 -21.14 4.98 -13.09
N GLY A 32 -20.72 5.24 -14.33
CA GLY A 32 -20.98 6.52 -15.01
C GLY A 32 -20.20 7.72 -14.47
N ASP A 33 -19.05 7.47 -13.82
CA ASP A 33 -18.16 8.54 -13.35
C ASP A 33 -17.37 9.16 -14.53
N ILE A 34 -18.05 10.03 -15.28
CA ILE A 34 -17.52 10.68 -16.47
C ILE A 34 -16.34 11.59 -16.12
N THR A 35 -16.36 12.22 -14.95
CA THR A 35 -15.28 13.14 -14.51
C THR A 35 -13.99 12.37 -14.29
N PHE A 36 -14.03 11.26 -13.55
CA PHE A 36 -12.89 10.40 -13.35
C PHE A 36 -12.37 9.82 -14.67
N LEU A 37 -13.27 9.35 -15.55
CA LEU A 37 -12.90 8.84 -16.86
C LEU A 37 -12.17 9.87 -17.71
N ALA A 38 -12.72 11.09 -17.84
CA ALA A 38 -12.12 12.15 -18.64
C ALA A 38 -10.73 12.52 -18.11
N THR A 39 -10.60 12.70 -16.79
CA THR A 39 -9.31 13.02 -16.15
C THR A 39 -8.30 11.89 -16.36
N SER A 40 -8.69 10.65 -16.10
CA SER A 40 -7.81 9.47 -16.23
C SER A 40 -7.39 9.18 -17.67
N MET A 41 -8.21 9.51 -18.67
CA MET A 41 -7.85 9.36 -20.10
C MET A 41 -6.89 10.43 -20.60
N CYS A 42 -6.91 11.62 -19.97
CA CYS A 42 -6.04 12.74 -20.32
C CYS A 42 -4.76 12.78 -19.48
N SER A 43 -4.65 11.96 -18.44
CA SER A 43 -3.55 11.98 -17.49
C SER A 43 -2.45 11.00 -17.85
N SER A 44 -1.21 11.34 -17.50
CA SER A 44 -0.06 10.42 -17.55
C SER A 44 -0.24 9.25 -16.57
N GLU A 45 0.58 8.21 -16.68
CA GLU A 45 0.55 7.06 -15.77
C GLU A 45 0.76 7.49 -14.30
N GLY A 46 1.70 8.41 -14.05
CA GLY A 46 1.95 8.97 -12.71
C GLY A 46 0.75 9.75 -12.16
N GLU A 47 0.07 10.54 -12.99
CA GLU A 47 -1.15 11.25 -12.56
C GLU A 47 -2.31 10.28 -12.25
N ASN A 48 -2.45 9.19 -13.00
CA ASN A 48 -3.42 8.14 -12.70
C ASN A 48 -3.15 7.46 -11.37
N ILE A 49 -1.88 7.23 -11.04
CA ILE A 49 -1.47 6.67 -9.75
C ILE A 49 -1.80 7.66 -8.62
N ALA A 50 -1.54 8.95 -8.79
CA ALA A 50 -1.90 9.99 -7.83
C ALA A 50 -3.42 10.08 -7.60
N LEU A 51 -4.25 9.94 -8.66
CA LEU A 51 -5.70 9.87 -8.53
C LEU A 51 -6.17 8.66 -7.72
N ASN A 52 -5.54 7.50 -7.92
CA ASN A 52 -5.84 6.29 -7.15
C ASN A 52 -5.45 6.43 -5.68
N MET A 53 -4.31 7.10 -5.40
CA MET A 53 -3.91 7.43 -4.03
C MET A 53 -4.93 8.36 -3.35
N GLY A 54 -5.42 9.37 -4.03
CA GLY A 54 -6.49 10.24 -3.51
C GLY A 54 -7.78 9.48 -3.14
N ASN A 55 -8.12 8.43 -3.88
CA ASN A 55 -9.22 7.54 -3.53
C ASN A 55 -8.91 6.69 -2.29
N PHE A 56 -7.69 6.18 -2.18
CA PHE A 56 -7.24 5.43 -1.01
C PHE A 56 -7.25 6.30 0.26
N GLU A 57 -6.79 7.54 0.18
CA GLU A 57 -6.87 8.53 1.26
C GLU A 57 -8.31 8.76 1.72
N LYS A 58 -9.25 8.90 0.78
CA LYS A 58 -10.69 9.04 1.10
C LYS A 58 -11.25 7.80 1.80
N MET A 59 -10.83 6.60 1.39
CA MET A 59 -11.21 5.34 2.04
C MET A 59 -10.69 5.28 3.48
N ILE A 60 -9.42 5.64 3.71
CA ILE A 60 -8.82 5.73 5.04
C ILE A 60 -9.58 6.73 5.91
N GLY A 61 -9.78 7.95 5.42
CA GLY A 61 -10.54 8.98 6.13
C GLY A 61 -11.98 8.57 6.45
N SER A 62 -12.63 7.83 5.55
CA SER A 62 -13.98 7.29 5.77
C SER A 62 -13.99 6.20 6.84
N MET A 63 -12.97 5.32 6.86
CA MET A 63 -12.83 4.30 7.89
C MET A 63 -12.80 4.91 9.30
N PHE A 64 -11.96 5.92 9.52
CA PHE A 64 -11.88 6.60 10.82
C PHE A 64 -13.16 7.34 11.18
N ARG A 65 -13.79 8.04 10.23
CA ARG A 65 -15.05 8.78 10.48
C ARG A 65 -16.22 7.87 10.82
N ASN A 66 -16.29 6.69 10.20
CA ASN A 66 -17.40 5.76 10.40
C ASN A 66 -17.25 4.90 11.68
N ASN A 67 -16.05 4.85 12.24
CA ASN A 67 -15.72 4.04 13.40
C ASN A 67 -15.00 4.85 14.49
N PRO A 68 -15.56 5.99 14.96
CA PRO A 68 -14.85 6.92 15.83
C PRO A 68 -14.53 6.36 17.23
N ASN A 69 -15.30 5.36 17.67
CA ASN A 69 -15.18 4.77 19.00
C ASN A 69 -14.23 3.56 19.06
N ASP A 70 -13.77 3.07 17.91
CA ASP A 70 -12.82 1.98 17.88
C ASP A 70 -11.42 2.46 18.24
N ASN A 71 -10.62 1.58 18.81
CA ASN A 71 -9.24 1.86 19.21
C ASN A 71 -8.20 1.28 18.26
N GLU A 72 -8.56 0.27 17.48
CA GLU A 72 -7.69 -0.47 16.60
C GLU A 72 -8.13 -0.32 15.14
N TYR A 73 -7.17 -0.03 14.24
CA TYR A 73 -7.40 0.17 12.81
C TYR A 73 -6.29 -0.46 11.98
N TRP A 74 -6.66 -1.04 10.84
CA TRP A 74 -5.71 -1.67 9.92
C TRP A 74 -5.81 -1.09 8.52
N ILE A 75 -4.66 -0.71 7.99
CA ILE A 75 -4.50 -0.20 6.63
C ILE A 75 -3.58 -1.17 5.88
N PHE A 76 -4.09 -1.76 4.82
CA PHE A 76 -3.34 -2.67 3.96
C PHE A 76 -3.10 -2.00 2.61
N ALA A 77 -1.84 -2.02 2.13
CA ALA A 77 -1.48 -1.49 0.83
C ALA A 77 -0.59 -2.49 0.08
N ASP A 78 -1.15 -3.10 -0.97
CA ASP A 78 -0.44 -4.09 -1.77
C ASP A 78 0.18 -3.44 -3.01
N ALA A 79 1.50 -3.65 -3.18
CA ALA A 79 2.32 -3.13 -4.28
C ALA A 79 2.15 -1.61 -4.48
N VAL A 80 2.02 -0.87 -3.37
CA VAL A 80 1.64 0.55 -3.36
C VAL A 80 2.62 1.46 -4.10
N ASP A 81 3.89 1.06 -4.17
CA ASP A 81 4.98 1.79 -4.84
C ASP A 81 5.17 1.43 -6.34
N SER A 82 4.33 0.54 -6.88
CA SER A 82 4.44 0.14 -8.28
C SER A 82 4.03 1.28 -9.21
N GLY A 83 4.94 1.68 -10.09
CA GLY A 83 4.76 2.77 -11.03
C GLY A 83 5.09 4.16 -10.48
N PHE A 84 5.45 4.28 -9.20
CA PHE A 84 5.92 5.52 -8.61
C PHE A 84 7.41 5.77 -8.87
N SER A 85 7.78 7.01 -9.05
CA SER A 85 9.17 7.48 -8.95
C SER A 85 9.62 7.47 -7.47
N ILE A 86 10.92 7.49 -7.22
CA ILE A 86 11.47 7.41 -5.86
C ILE A 86 10.98 8.55 -4.98
N ASP A 87 10.89 9.77 -5.51
CA ASP A 87 10.37 10.95 -4.82
C ASP A 87 8.91 10.76 -4.39
N ASN A 88 8.05 10.25 -5.27
CA ASN A 88 6.65 9.95 -4.93
C ASN A 88 6.53 8.86 -3.86
N VAL A 89 7.43 7.86 -3.85
CA VAL A 89 7.49 6.84 -2.80
C VAL A 89 7.85 7.44 -1.44
N VAL A 90 8.82 8.36 -1.42
CA VAL A 90 9.23 9.08 -0.20
C VAL A 90 8.09 9.96 0.31
N GLU A 91 7.44 10.72 -0.58
CA GLU A 91 6.27 11.56 -0.24
C GLU A 91 5.13 10.73 0.34
N LEU A 92 4.76 9.62 -0.31
CA LEU A 92 3.72 8.70 0.18
C LEU A 92 4.02 8.20 1.59
N LYS A 93 5.27 7.81 1.85
CA LYS A 93 5.70 7.28 3.13
C LYS A 93 5.76 8.36 4.21
N ASP A 94 6.45 9.46 3.93
CA ASP A 94 6.78 10.46 4.94
C ASP A 94 5.63 11.46 5.16
N GLU A 95 4.80 11.70 4.15
CA GLU A 95 3.67 12.62 4.28
C GLU A 95 2.37 11.87 4.59
N LEU A 96 1.95 10.89 3.77
CA LEU A 96 0.67 10.23 4.01
C LEU A 96 0.71 9.27 5.22
N PHE A 97 1.56 8.25 5.18
CA PHE A 97 1.51 7.21 6.23
C PHE A 97 1.95 7.75 7.59
N LYS A 98 2.98 8.57 7.63
CA LYS A 98 3.42 9.20 8.87
C LYS A 98 2.37 10.17 9.41
N LEU A 99 1.75 10.98 8.55
CA LEU A 99 0.68 11.88 8.95
C LEU A 99 -0.52 11.13 9.57
N ILE A 100 -0.91 9.99 8.99
CA ILE A 100 -1.98 9.14 9.55
C ILE A 100 -1.63 8.71 10.99
N LEU A 101 -0.41 8.22 11.20
CA LEU A 101 0.05 7.79 12.52
C LEU A 101 0.12 8.96 13.52
N ASP A 102 0.56 10.13 13.08
CA ASP A 102 0.67 11.32 13.91
C ASP A 102 -0.70 11.89 14.32
N ILE A 103 -1.68 11.90 13.39
CA ILE A 103 -3.04 12.37 13.68
C ILE A 103 -3.76 11.42 14.63
N HIS A 104 -3.56 10.13 14.51
CA HIS A 104 -4.24 9.08 15.28
C HIS A 104 -3.34 8.43 16.33
N LYS A 105 -2.41 9.20 16.91
CA LYS A 105 -1.46 8.72 17.94
C LYS A 105 -2.10 8.19 19.23
N ASP A 106 -3.38 8.49 19.45
CA ASP A 106 -4.21 8.01 20.55
C ASP A 106 -4.89 6.66 20.22
N LYS A 107 -4.71 6.15 19.02
CA LYS A 107 -5.28 4.90 18.51
C LYS A 107 -4.19 3.88 18.18
N GLU A 108 -4.54 2.63 18.11
CA GLU A 108 -3.68 1.56 17.59
C GLU A 108 -3.87 1.45 16.08
N VAL A 109 -2.99 2.09 15.32
CA VAL A 109 -3.04 2.08 13.85
C VAL A 109 -1.91 1.23 13.29
N TYR A 110 -2.29 0.19 12.54
CA TYR A 110 -1.37 -0.71 11.86
C TYR A 110 -1.40 -0.48 10.36
N ILE A 111 -0.24 -0.17 9.77
CA ILE A 111 -0.08 -0.01 8.33
C ILE A 111 0.79 -1.15 7.82
N VAL A 112 0.19 -2.03 7.02
CA VAL A 112 0.86 -3.21 6.43
C VAL A 112 1.02 -3.01 4.94
N ILE A 113 2.25 -2.95 4.48
CA ILE A 113 2.60 -2.61 3.10
C ILE A 113 3.37 -3.76 2.46
N THR A 114 3.00 -4.15 1.24
CA THR A 114 3.91 -4.85 0.36
C THR A 114 4.49 -3.85 -0.64
N ALA A 115 5.80 -3.87 -0.83
CA ALA A 115 6.50 -2.90 -1.65
C ALA A 115 7.71 -3.52 -2.36
N ASN A 116 8.12 -2.88 -3.46
CA ASN A 116 9.22 -3.30 -4.31
C ASN A 116 10.46 -2.39 -4.20
N THR A 117 10.36 -1.27 -3.49
CA THR A 117 11.43 -0.27 -3.38
C THR A 117 12.12 -0.32 -2.02
N TYR A 118 13.42 0.01 -2.03
CA TYR A 118 14.20 0.16 -0.80
C TYR A 118 13.68 1.31 0.06
N GLU A 119 13.26 2.41 -0.57
CA GLU A 119 12.81 3.60 0.14
C GLU A 119 11.58 3.31 1.02
N MET A 120 10.68 2.45 0.55
CA MET A 120 9.54 2.01 1.37
C MET A 120 9.98 1.15 2.56
N ALA A 121 10.99 0.29 2.38
CA ALA A 121 11.49 -0.62 3.42
C ALA A 121 12.44 0.06 4.44
N ARG A 122 13.05 1.20 4.06
CA ARG A 122 14.07 1.89 4.86
C ARG A 122 13.50 2.41 6.17
N GLY A 123 14.08 1.96 7.29
CA GLY A 123 13.70 2.40 8.63
C GLY A 123 12.46 1.70 9.20
N GLU A 124 11.83 0.80 8.43
CA GLU A 124 10.62 0.10 8.85
C GLU A 124 10.88 -1.30 9.40
N GLN A 125 9.91 -1.83 10.11
CA GLN A 125 9.88 -3.21 10.54
C GLN A 125 9.47 -4.12 9.36
N CYS A 126 10.44 -4.76 8.72
CA CYS A 126 10.20 -5.61 7.55
C CYS A 126 10.03 -7.08 7.96
N PHE A 127 9.06 -7.77 7.35
CA PHE A 127 8.84 -9.20 7.54
C PHE A 127 9.19 -9.99 6.26
N ASP A 128 10.15 -10.90 6.37
CA ASP A 128 10.51 -11.80 5.28
C ASP A 128 9.54 -13.00 5.28
N VAL A 129 8.54 -12.95 4.41
CA VAL A 129 7.49 -13.98 4.30
C VAL A 129 8.04 -15.36 3.88
N ILE A 130 9.19 -15.41 3.20
CA ILE A 130 9.80 -16.66 2.72
C ILE A 130 10.49 -17.40 3.87
N ASN A 131 11.10 -16.65 4.79
CA ASN A 131 11.79 -17.19 5.95
C ASN A 131 10.96 -17.11 7.24
N GLY A 132 9.77 -16.48 7.22
CA GLY A 132 8.88 -16.35 8.36
C GLY A 132 9.48 -15.55 9.52
N LYS A 133 10.24 -14.49 9.24
CA LYS A 133 10.93 -13.71 10.28
C LYS A 133 11.07 -12.23 9.95
N TYR A 134 11.18 -11.44 10.99
CA TYR A 134 11.54 -10.03 10.86
C TYR A 134 13.00 -9.85 10.43
N VAL A 135 13.22 -8.85 9.59
CA VAL A 135 14.54 -8.45 9.09
C VAL A 135 14.71 -6.94 9.20
N SER A 136 15.91 -6.52 9.57
CA SER A 136 16.26 -5.10 9.60
C SER A 136 16.95 -4.71 8.29
N ILE A 137 16.39 -3.73 7.60
CA ILE A 137 16.88 -3.20 6.33
C ILE A 137 17.56 -1.85 6.60
N LYS A 138 18.87 -1.89 6.87
CA LYS A 138 19.67 -0.70 7.24
C LYS A 138 20.37 -0.04 6.05
N SER A 139 20.51 -0.74 4.92
CA SER A 139 21.16 -0.22 3.72
C SER A 139 20.58 -0.84 2.46
N TYR A 140 20.81 -0.21 1.31
CA TYR A 140 20.41 -0.72 0.02
C TYR A 140 21.05 -2.08 -0.28
N GLU A 141 22.33 -2.30 0.06
CA GLU A 141 23.03 -3.57 -0.12
C GLU A 141 22.35 -4.68 0.68
N LYS A 142 21.91 -4.37 1.91
CA LYS A 142 21.16 -5.29 2.75
C LYS A 142 19.80 -5.63 2.13
N TYR A 143 19.08 -4.63 1.66
CA TYR A 143 17.82 -4.82 0.94
C TYR A 143 18.01 -5.72 -0.27
N ARG A 144 18.95 -5.38 -1.16
CA ARG A 144 19.28 -6.15 -2.34
C ARG A 144 19.62 -7.60 -2.00
N SER A 145 20.43 -7.83 -0.96
CA SER A 145 20.81 -9.18 -0.49
C SER A 145 19.60 -9.99 -0.04
N VAL A 146 18.65 -9.39 0.67
CA VAL A 146 17.41 -10.06 1.13
C VAL A 146 16.55 -10.44 -0.08
N ILE A 147 16.33 -9.53 -1.01
CA ILE A 147 15.52 -9.78 -2.21
C ILE A 147 16.11 -10.89 -3.08
N LEU A 148 17.43 -10.87 -3.36
CA LEU A 148 18.08 -11.88 -4.17
C LEU A 148 18.02 -13.27 -3.51
N LYS A 149 18.26 -13.38 -2.21
CA LYS A 149 18.14 -14.66 -1.47
C LYS A 149 16.71 -15.19 -1.47
N SER A 150 15.73 -14.31 -1.41
CA SER A 150 14.32 -14.69 -1.50
C SER A 150 13.97 -15.22 -2.88
N ARG A 151 14.51 -14.60 -3.94
CA ARG A 151 14.35 -15.05 -5.33
C ARG A 151 14.98 -16.45 -5.54
N ASP A 152 16.19 -16.66 -5.09
CA ASP A 152 16.89 -17.95 -5.23
C ASP A 152 16.08 -19.10 -4.57
N LYS A 153 15.51 -18.84 -3.40
CA LYS A 153 14.64 -19.82 -2.71
C LYS A 153 13.34 -20.07 -3.46
N LYS A 154 12.73 -19.04 -4.03
CA LYS A 154 11.54 -19.17 -4.87
C LYS A 154 11.85 -20.02 -6.09
N ASP A 155 12.92 -19.71 -6.81
CA ASP A 155 13.33 -20.43 -8.01
C ASP A 155 13.67 -21.91 -7.72
N ALA A 156 14.26 -22.21 -6.56
CA ALA A 156 14.52 -23.58 -6.12
C ALA A 156 13.24 -24.40 -5.87
N ARG A 157 12.12 -23.78 -5.51
CA ARG A 157 10.82 -24.46 -5.34
C ARG A 157 10.20 -24.88 -6.67
N TYR A 158 10.45 -24.14 -7.74
CA TYR A 158 9.91 -24.42 -9.06
C TYR A 158 10.78 -25.39 -9.90
N LYS A 159 12.00 -25.67 -9.45
CA LYS A 159 12.92 -26.63 -10.11
C LYS A 159 12.74 -28.07 -9.65
N LYS A 160 11.78 -28.34 -8.78
CA LYS A 160 11.34 -29.68 -8.37
C LYS A 160 10.11 -30.11 -9.16
#